data_1123ad42625736ad3201207db4c1e283
#
_entry.id   1123ad42625736ad3201207db4c1e283
#
_cell.length_a   1.000
_cell.length_b   1.000
_cell.length_c   1.000
_cell.angle_alpha   90.00
_cell.angle_beta   90.00
_cell.angle_gamma   90.00
#
_symmetry.space_group_name_H-M   'P 1'
#
loop_
_entity.id
_entity.type
_entity.pdbx_description
1 polymer ?
#
loop_
_entity_poly.entity_id
_entity_poly.type
_entity_poly.pdbx_seq_one_letter_code
_entity_poly.pdbx_strand_id
1 'polypeptide(L)'
;MEATAPLADTDLRTDEELITAVVGGEVDSFEELIVRYQPRIFGMARKYFRNESDVEDVVQMIFTKTYQKLGSFNHTAPFEHWFMRLSVNTCYDALRRKSKRHEQAITDVMFENETDDAWHNRLGSIPDPNDQEALDKASELVHTVLGQVSEKARIVLTLQELEGRSIKEIAEITGWSISLVKVQAFRARKEMRAAVERFLSREERL
;
A
#
# COMPACT_ATOMS: atom_id res chain seq x y z
N MET A 1 -20.48 -8.16 -44.79
CA MET A 1 -20.80 -8.62 -43.41
C MET A 1 -19.66 -9.55 -42.99
N GLU A 2 -18.61 -8.98 -42.43
CA GLU A 2 -17.50 -9.74 -41.85
C GLU A 2 -17.82 -10.02 -40.39
N ALA A 3 -17.97 -11.27 -40.07
CA ALA A 3 -18.19 -11.77 -38.75
C ALA A 3 -16.87 -11.59 -37.94
N THR A 4 -16.89 -10.69 -36.99
CA THR A 4 -15.82 -10.58 -35.98
C THR A 4 -15.81 -11.91 -35.20
N ALA A 5 -14.77 -12.68 -35.41
CA ALA A 5 -14.52 -13.88 -34.63
C ALA A 5 -14.34 -13.50 -33.16
N PRO A 6 -14.90 -14.25 -32.18
CA PRO A 6 -14.60 -14.02 -30.77
C PRO A 6 -13.11 -14.26 -30.57
N LEU A 7 -12.45 -13.31 -29.87
CA LEU A 7 -11.07 -13.45 -29.39
C LEU A 7 -10.99 -14.78 -28.64
N ALA A 8 -10.21 -15.70 -29.17
CA ALA A 8 -9.96 -16.99 -28.57
C ALA A 8 -9.57 -16.78 -27.09
N ASP A 9 -10.14 -17.61 -26.23
CA ASP A 9 -9.72 -17.86 -24.86
C ASP A 9 -8.25 -18.31 -24.95
N THR A 10 -7.35 -17.33 -24.94
CA THR A 10 -5.92 -17.59 -25.01
C THR A 10 -5.61 -18.28 -23.69
N ASP A 11 -5.22 -19.53 -23.76
CA ASP A 11 -4.79 -20.38 -22.66
C ASP A 11 -3.69 -19.66 -21.88
N LEU A 12 -4.12 -18.82 -20.92
CA LEU A 12 -3.23 -17.92 -20.17
C LEU A 12 -2.37 -18.81 -19.27
N ARG A 13 -1.07 -18.87 -19.56
CA ARG A 13 -0.11 -19.57 -18.72
C ARG A 13 -0.34 -19.21 -17.24
N THR A 14 -0.27 -20.21 -16.37
CA THR A 14 -0.35 -20.01 -14.92
C THR A 14 0.87 -19.27 -14.39
N ASP A 15 0.78 -18.67 -13.22
CA ASP A 15 1.95 -18.01 -12.59
C ASP A 15 3.12 -18.99 -12.42
N GLU A 16 2.84 -20.26 -12.08
CA GLU A 16 3.86 -21.30 -11.89
C GLU A 16 4.58 -21.65 -13.21
N GLU A 17 3.86 -21.73 -14.32
CA GLU A 17 4.44 -21.94 -15.64
C GLU A 17 5.31 -20.77 -16.07
N LEU A 18 4.83 -19.52 -15.87
CA LEU A 18 5.60 -18.32 -16.18
C LEU A 18 6.88 -18.24 -15.33
N ILE A 19 6.77 -18.50 -14.03
CA ILE A 19 7.92 -18.48 -13.12
C ILE A 19 8.95 -19.53 -13.54
N THR A 20 8.49 -20.75 -13.85
CA THR A 20 9.36 -21.82 -14.30
C THR A 20 10.10 -21.46 -15.59
N ALA A 21 9.39 -20.84 -16.55
CA ALA A 21 9.97 -20.38 -17.82
C ALA A 21 11.02 -19.29 -17.58
N VAL A 22 10.71 -18.27 -16.75
CA VAL A 22 11.66 -17.19 -16.42
C VAL A 22 12.92 -17.72 -15.72
N VAL A 23 12.75 -18.61 -14.74
CA VAL A 23 13.90 -19.23 -14.03
C VAL A 23 14.70 -20.12 -14.97
N GLY A 24 14.04 -20.74 -15.98
CA GLY A 24 14.67 -21.50 -17.06
C GLY A 24 15.41 -20.66 -18.11
N GLY A 25 15.32 -19.32 -18.03
CA GLY A 25 16.01 -18.38 -18.92
C GLY A 25 15.13 -17.72 -19.99
N GLU A 26 13.82 -18.01 -20.04
CA GLU A 26 12.85 -17.36 -20.94
C GLU A 26 12.43 -16.02 -20.34
N VAL A 27 13.24 -14.96 -20.55
CA VAL A 27 13.05 -13.63 -19.94
C VAL A 27 11.71 -13.00 -20.33
N ASP A 28 11.25 -13.23 -21.57
CA ASP A 28 10.00 -12.65 -22.09
C ASP A 28 8.77 -13.10 -21.31
N SER A 29 8.80 -14.29 -20.68
CA SER A 29 7.72 -14.75 -19.79
C SER A 29 7.55 -13.87 -18.55
N PHE A 30 8.55 -13.08 -18.17
CA PHE A 30 8.42 -12.11 -17.08
C PHE A 30 7.54 -10.92 -17.47
N GLU A 31 7.50 -10.53 -18.74
CA GLU A 31 6.60 -9.46 -19.22
C GLU A 31 5.12 -9.84 -18.99
N GLU A 32 4.77 -11.13 -19.16
CA GLU A 32 3.41 -11.58 -18.88
C GLU A 32 3.05 -11.44 -17.39
N LEU A 33 3.98 -11.74 -16.49
CA LEU A 33 3.80 -11.49 -15.05
C LEU A 33 3.66 -9.99 -14.76
N ILE A 34 4.46 -9.13 -15.40
CA ILE A 34 4.33 -7.68 -15.25
C ILE A 34 2.94 -7.24 -15.68
N VAL A 35 2.49 -7.57 -16.89
CA VAL A 35 1.18 -7.18 -17.43
C VAL A 35 0.05 -7.63 -16.49
N ARG A 36 0.12 -8.86 -15.98
CA ARG A 36 -0.89 -9.43 -15.08
C ARG A 36 -1.00 -8.68 -13.75
N TYR A 37 0.12 -8.31 -13.16
CA TYR A 37 0.16 -7.75 -11.81
C TYR A 37 0.29 -6.22 -11.77
N GLN A 38 0.71 -5.58 -12.85
CA GLN A 38 0.96 -4.14 -12.92
C GLN A 38 -0.22 -3.29 -12.42
N PRO A 39 -1.48 -3.50 -12.85
CA PRO A 39 -2.60 -2.67 -12.37
C PRO A 39 -2.78 -2.74 -10.86
N ARG A 40 -2.62 -3.94 -10.30
CA ARG A 40 -2.76 -4.18 -8.86
C ARG A 40 -1.63 -3.53 -8.07
N ILE A 41 -0.39 -3.61 -8.57
CA ILE A 41 0.78 -3.02 -7.90
C ILE A 41 0.72 -1.50 -7.95
N PHE A 42 0.31 -0.90 -9.07
CA PHE A 42 0.05 0.55 -9.13
C PHE A 42 -1.03 0.97 -8.15
N GLY A 43 -2.18 0.27 -8.11
CA GLY A 43 -3.26 0.53 -7.16
C GLY A 43 -2.80 0.42 -5.69
N MET A 44 -1.95 -0.56 -5.37
CA MET A 44 -1.35 -0.68 -4.05
C MET A 44 -0.37 0.48 -3.77
N ALA A 45 0.54 0.78 -4.68
CA ALA A 45 1.56 1.82 -4.48
C ALA A 45 0.93 3.21 -4.26
N ARG A 46 -0.14 3.55 -4.97
CA ARG A 46 -0.90 4.80 -4.79
C ARG A 46 -1.50 4.97 -3.40
N LYS A 47 -1.73 3.88 -2.65
CA LYS A 47 -2.16 3.98 -1.24
C LYS A 47 -1.05 4.46 -0.31
N TYR A 48 0.21 4.29 -0.70
CA TYR A 48 1.39 4.68 0.09
C TYR A 48 2.03 5.98 -0.36
N PHE A 49 1.96 6.29 -1.65
CA PHE A 49 2.62 7.44 -2.27
C PHE A 49 1.61 8.34 -2.98
N ARG A 50 1.72 9.65 -2.76
CA ARG A 50 0.86 10.66 -3.40
C ARG A 50 1.40 11.10 -4.76
N ASN A 51 2.72 11.18 -4.90
CA ASN A 51 3.36 11.64 -6.13
C ASN A 51 3.48 10.47 -7.11
N GLU A 52 2.99 10.63 -8.34
CA GLU A 52 2.98 9.59 -9.36
C GLU A 52 4.42 9.15 -9.73
N SER A 53 5.39 10.06 -9.72
CA SER A 53 6.79 9.69 -9.92
C SER A 53 7.31 8.75 -8.82
N ASP A 54 6.93 8.97 -7.55
CA ASP A 54 7.27 8.04 -6.47
C ASP A 54 6.57 6.68 -6.64
N VAL A 55 5.34 6.68 -7.18
CA VAL A 55 4.58 5.46 -7.49
C VAL A 55 5.30 4.66 -8.58
N GLU A 56 5.64 5.30 -9.69
CA GLU A 56 6.38 4.68 -10.80
C GLU A 56 7.71 4.10 -10.33
N ASP A 57 8.50 4.87 -9.58
CA ASP A 57 9.79 4.44 -9.05
C ASP A 57 9.66 3.20 -8.15
N VAL A 58 8.67 3.19 -7.26
CA VAL A 58 8.49 2.04 -6.36
C VAL A 58 7.95 0.82 -7.09
N VAL A 59 7.06 1.00 -8.08
CA VAL A 59 6.55 -0.09 -8.92
C VAL A 59 7.70 -0.72 -9.72
N GLN A 60 8.56 0.09 -10.33
CA GLN A 60 9.75 -0.39 -11.02
C GLN A 60 10.68 -1.16 -10.07
N MET A 61 10.92 -0.64 -8.86
CA MET A 61 11.71 -1.34 -7.84
C MET A 61 11.09 -2.68 -7.44
N ILE A 62 9.76 -2.76 -7.34
CA ILE A 62 9.05 -4.01 -7.00
C ILE A 62 9.31 -5.05 -8.07
N PHE A 63 9.07 -4.75 -9.35
CA PHE A 63 9.28 -5.72 -10.43
C PHE A 63 10.75 -6.09 -10.58
N THR A 64 11.68 -5.15 -10.46
CA THR A 64 13.12 -5.42 -10.47
C THR A 64 13.51 -6.40 -9.36
N LYS A 65 13.07 -6.15 -8.11
CA LYS A 65 13.33 -7.06 -6.99
C LYS A 65 12.66 -8.42 -7.17
N THR A 66 11.46 -8.44 -7.78
CA THR A 66 10.74 -9.68 -8.08
C THR A 66 11.56 -10.53 -9.03
N TYR A 67 11.99 -9.96 -10.15
CA TYR A 67 12.84 -10.65 -11.11
C TYR A 67 14.13 -11.21 -10.48
N GLN A 68 14.83 -10.37 -9.71
CA GLN A 68 16.07 -10.77 -9.03
C GLN A 68 15.90 -11.90 -8.02
N LYS A 69 14.72 -11.97 -7.38
CA LYS A 69 14.42 -12.93 -6.31
C LYS A 69 13.54 -14.11 -6.75
N LEU A 70 13.11 -14.13 -8.01
CA LEU A 70 12.17 -15.13 -8.50
C LEU A 70 12.72 -16.55 -8.33
N GLY A 71 14.01 -16.76 -8.58
CA GLY A 71 14.67 -18.05 -8.35
C GLY A 71 14.74 -18.50 -6.88
N SER A 72 14.42 -17.60 -5.92
CA SER A 72 14.32 -17.94 -4.49
C SER A 72 12.89 -18.25 -4.04
N PHE A 73 11.91 -18.13 -4.94
CA PHE A 73 10.53 -18.52 -4.66
C PHE A 73 10.45 -20.05 -4.53
N ASN A 74 10.04 -20.52 -3.36
CA ASN A 74 10.09 -21.95 -2.99
C ASN A 74 8.77 -22.69 -3.12
N HIS A 75 7.74 -22.08 -3.73
CA HIS A 75 6.40 -22.66 -3.94
C HIS A 75 5.68 -23.15 -2.68
N THR A 76 6.09 -22.72 -1.47
CA THR A 76 5.41 -23.09 -0.20
C THR A 76 4.11 -22.35 0.03
N ALA A 77 3.87 -21.28 -0.72
CA ALA A 77 2.64 -20.48 -0.74
C ALA A 77 2.36 -20.02 -2.17
N PRO A 78 1.14 -19.62 -2.51
CA PRO A 78 0.83 -19.02 -3.81
C PRO A 78 1.79 -17.86 -4.13
N PHE A 79 2.18 -17.75 -5.42
CA PHE A 79 3.09 -16.69 -5.87
C PHE A 79 2.58 -15.30 -5.48
N GLU A 80 1.29 -15.07 -5.61
CA GLU A 80 0.65 -13.81 -5.24
C GLU A 80 0.96 -13.38 -3.79
N HIS A 81 0.93 -14.32 -2.83
CA HIS A 81 1.24 -14.02 -1.42
C HIS A 81 2.71 -13.61 -1.24
N TRP A 82 3.61 -14.34 -1.86
CA TRP A 82 5.04 -14.03 -1.84
C TRP A 82 5.33 -12.68 -2.49
N PHE A 83 4.72 -12.44 -3.66
CA PHE A 83 4.87 -11.21 -4.41
C PHE A 83 4.30 -9.99 -3.66
N MET A 84 3.09 -10.09 -3.07
CA MET A 84 2.51 -9.03 -2.25
C MET A 84 3.36 -8.72 -1.03
N ARG A 85 3.91 -9.72 -0.36
CA ARG A 85 4.86 -9.52 0.75
C ARG A 85 6.10 -8.76 0.32
N LEU A 86 6.70 -9.13 -0.82
CA LEU A 86 7.85 -8.43 -1.40
C LEU A 86 7.48 -6.98 -1.74
N SER A 87 6.32 -6.77 -2.32
CA SER A 87 5.81 -5.46 -2.75
C SER A 87 5.59 -4.52 -1.56
N VAL A 88 4.87 -4.95 -0.52
CA VAL A 88 4.63 -4.15 0.68
C VAL A 88 5.94 -3.79 1.39
N ASN A 89 6.86 -4.76 1.52
CA ASN A 89 8.16 -4.49 2.12
C ASN A 89 9.00 -3.52 1.28
N THR A 90 8.86 -3.55 -0.05
CA THR A 90 9.54 -2.58 -0.93
C THR A 90 8.95 -1.18 -0.76
N CYS A 91 7.62 -1.04 -0.64
CA CYS A 91 6.97 0.23 -0.30
C CYS A 91 7.45 0.77 1.05
N TYR A 92 7.52 -0.10 2.07
CA TYR A 92 8.02 0.30 3.40
C TYR A 92 9.46 0.80 3.35
N ASP A 93 10.36 0.09 2.65
CA ASP A 93 11.75 0.51 2.48
C ASP A 93 11.86 1.86 1.74
N ALA A 94 11.01 2.08 0.74
CA ALA A 94 10.96 3.33 -0.01
C ALA A 94 10.47 4.49 0.87
N LEU A 95 9.40 4.30 1.64
CA LEU A 95 8.90 5.28 2.62
C LEU A 95 9.99 5.64 3.63
N ARG A 96 10.66 4.64 4.21
CA ARG A 96 11.73 4.85 5.19
C ARG A 96 12.92 5.61 4.63
N ARG A 97 13.28 5.38 3.35
CA ARG A 97 14.33 6.16 2.68
C ARG A 97 13.92 7.62 2.47
N LYS A 98 12.65 7.85 2.12
CA LYS A 98 12.10 9.19 1.91
C LYS A 98 12.05 9.98 3.22
N SER A 99 11.62 9.36 4.32
CA SER A 99 11.56 9.97 5.65
C SER A 99 12.95 10.34 6.16
N LYS A 100 13.94 9.48 6.05
CA LYS A 100 15.32 9.79 6.45
C LYS A 100 15.90 11.03 5.74
N ARG A 101 15.44 11.32 4.53
CA ARG A 101 15.78 12.58 3.84
C ARG A 101 15.03 13.79 4.41
N HIS A 102 13.89 13.57 5.09
CA HIS A 102 13.05 14.60 5.70
C HIS A 102 13.29 14.80 7.20
N GLU A 103 13.79 13.78 7.92
CA GLU A 103 14.00 13.77 9.38
C GLU A 103 15.06 14.76 9.92
N GLN A 104 15.73 15.50 9.06
CA GLN A 104 16.56 16.64 9.53
C GLN A 104 15.73 17.86 9.99
N ALA A 105 14.39 17.79 10.02
CA ALA A 105 13.54 18.97 10.19
C ALA A 105 12.42 18.91 11.25
N ILE A 106 12.12 17.82 11.98
CA ILE A 106 10.99 17.83 12.92
C ILE A 106 11.29 17.13 14.25
N THR A 107 11.18 17.91 15.33
CA THR A 107 11.31 17.55 16.75
C THR A 107 10.00 16.98 17.31
N ASP A 108 10.11 16.06 18.27
CA ASP A 108 9.04 15.37 19.00
C ASP A 108 7.96 16.27 19.60
N VAL A 109 6.69 15.88 19.45
CA VAL A 109 5.57 16.44 20.21
C VAL A 109 4.85 15.29 20.93
N MET A 110 4.78 15.38 22.26
CA MET A 110 4.02 14.49 23.15
C MET A 110 2.54 14.89 23.18
N PHE A 111 1.60 13.89 23.16
CA PHE A 111 0.17 14.13 23.25
C PHE A 111 -0.53 13.23 24.27
N GLU A 112 -1.57 13.79 24.91
CA GLU A 112 -2.41 13.16 25.92
C GLU A 112 -3.57 12.34 25.30
N ASN A 113 -4.15 11.43 26.09
CA ASN A 113 -5.12 10.41 25.66
C ASN A 113 -6.54 10.96 25.60
N GLU A 114 -7.20 10.90 24.44
CA GLU A 114 -8.66 11.00 24.29
C GLU A 114 -9.28 9.63 23.90
N THR A 115 -10.58 9.45 24.22
CA THR A 115 -11.31 8.19 24.00
C THR A 115 -11.86 8.07 22.58
N ASP A 116 -12.01 6.83 22.07
CA ASP A 116 -12.40 6.51 20.68
C ASP A 116 -13.75 7.10 20.23
N ASP A 117 -14.70 7.32 21.14
CA ASP A 117 -16.08 7.75 20.80
C ASP A 117 -16.19 9.23 20.40
N ALA A 118 -15.33 10.11 20.93
CA ALA A 118 -15.34 11.54 20.59
C ALA A 118 -14.85 11.81 19.16
N TRP A 119 -14.07 10.89 18.62
CA TRP A 119 -13.45 10.96 17.32
C TRP A 119 -14.43 10.74 16.16
N HIS A 120 -15.28 9.70 16.23
CA HIS A 120 -16.25 9.37 15.19
C HIS A 120 -17.26 10.50 14.92
N ASN A 121 -17.59 11.29 15.94
CA ASN A 121 -18.52 12.40 15.81
C ASN A 121 -17.92 13.66 15.11
N ARG A 122 -16.60 13.76 15.03
CA ARG A 122 -15.90 14.91 14.40
C ARG A 122 -15.62 14.73 12.90
N LEU A 123 -15.61 13.49 12.39
CA LEU A 123 -15.26 13.19 11.00
C LEU A 123 -16.35 13.50 9.97
N GLY A 124 -17.53 13.95 10.39
CA GLY A 124 -18.62 14.26 9.48
C GLY A 124 -19.23 13.03 8.80
N SER A 125 -20.14 13.26 7.86
CA SER A 125 -20.81 12.20 7.11
C SER A 125 -19.86 11.56 6.10
N ILE A 126 -19.99 10.25 5.91
CA ILE A 126 -19.32 9.54 4.80
C ILE A 126 -19.78 10.19 3.49
N PRO A 127 -18.88 10.56 2.56
CA PRO A 127 -19.25 11.14 1.28
C PRO A 127 -20.22 10.25 0.50
N ASP A 128 -21.16 10.85 -0.21
CA ASP A 128 -22.02 10.11 -1.13
C ASP A 128 -21.13 9.41 -2.17
N PRO A 129 -21.28 8.09 -2.38
CA PRO A 129 -20.52 7.35 -3.38
C PRO A 129 -20.67 7.87 -4.81
N ASN A 130 -21.71 8.67 -5.09
CA ASN A 130 -21.96 9.28 -6.39
C ASN A 130 -21.40 10.71 -6.53
N ASP A 131 -20.89 11.30 -5.44
CA ASP A 131 -20.28 12.63 -5.45
C ASP A 131 -18.76 12.52 -5.65
N GLN A 132 -18.32 12.57 -6.91
CA GLN A 132 -16.91 12.42 -7.28
C GLN A 132 -16.04 13.51 -6.64
N GLU A 133 -16.52 14.74 -6.54
CA GLU A 133 -15.76 15.83 -5.92
C GLU A 133 -15.55 15.60 -4.43
N ALA A 134 -16.58 15.13 -3.72
CA ALA A 134 -16.46 14.78 -2.32
C ALA A 134 -15.52 13.57 -2.08
N LEU A 135 -15.55 12.58 -2.99
CA LEU A 135 -14.63 11.43 -2.95
C LEU A 135 -13.17 11.86 -3.18
N ASP A 136 -12.92 12.76 -4.14
CA ASP A 136 -11.59 13.26 -4.42
C ASP A 136 -11.03 14.06 -3.24
N LYS A 137 -11.84 14.93 -2.62
CA LYS A 137 -11.48 15.66 -1.38
C LYS A 137 -11.19 14.72 -0.22
N ALA A 138 -12.01 13.70 -0.03
CA ALA A 138 -11.79 12.69 1.02
C ALA A 138 -10.49 11.91 0.77
N SER A 139 -10.21 11.52 -0.47
CA SER A 139 -8.97 10.85 -0.86
C SER A 139 -7.75 11.75 -0.59
N GLU A 140 -7.82 13.03 -0.94
CA GLU A 140 -6.76 13.99 -0.67
C GLU A 140 -6.50 14.17 0.83
N LEU A 141 -7.56 14.25 1.64
CA LEU A 141 -7.47 14.30 3.09
C LEU A 141 -6.76 13.06 3.66
N VAL A 142 -7.18 11.86 3.24
CA VAL A 142 -6.56 10.60 3.65
C VAL A 142 -5.06 10.60 3.32
N HIS A 143 -4.68 10.97 2.10
CA HIS A 143 -3.27 11.05 1.71
C HIS A 143 -2.49 12.10 2.53
N THR A 144 -3.10 13.24 2.81
CA THR A 144 -2.48 14.31 3.60
C THR A 144 -2.22 13.85 5.03
N VAL A 145 -3.21 13.22 5.66
CA VAL A 145 -3.10 12.67 7.02
C VAL A 145 -2.10 11.52 7.08
N LEU A 146 -2.18 10.56 6.14
CA LEU A 146 -1.21 9.46 6.04
C LEU A 146 0.22 9.97 5.77
N GLY A 147 0.36 11.15 5.14
CA GLY A 147 1.65 11.81 4.95
C GLY A 147 2.29 12.32 6.25
N GLN A 148 1.50 12.53 7.31
CA GLN A 148 1.95 13.06 8.60
C GLN A 148 2.21 12.00 9.67
N VAL A 149 1.93 10.72 9.39
CA VAL A 149 2.20 9.62 10.31
C VAL A 149 3.49 8.90 9.95
N SER A 150 4.08 8.20 10.92
CA SER A 150 5.29 7.40 10.69
C SER A 150 5.08 6.31 9.63
N GLU A 151 6.16 5.86 8.98
CA GLU A 151 6.08 4.85 7.90
C GLU A 151 5.44 3.54 8.40
N LYS A 152 5.78 3.11 9.62
CA LYS A 152 5.17 1.91 10.22
C LYS A 152 3.68 2.11 10.46
N ALA A 153 3.29 3.30 10.94
CA ALA A 153 1.89 3.66 11.12
C ALA A 153 1.16 3.65 9.77
N ARG A 154 1.74 4.26 8.74
CA ARG A 154 1.17 4.29 7.38
C ARG A 154 0.93 2.89 6.83
N ILE A 155 1.93 2.00 6.93
CA ILE A 155 1.78 0.61 6.48
C ILE A 155 0.64 -0.09 7.21
N VAL A 156 0.59 0.01 8.54
CA VAL A 156 -0.45 -0.67 9.32
C VAL A 156 -1.83 -0.11 9.02
N LEU A 157 -1.99 1.22 8.97
CA LEU A 157 -3.27 1.87 8.64
C LEU A 157 -3.74 1.49 7.24
N THR A 158 -2.85 1.53 6.24
CA THR A 158 -3.21 1.14 4.87
C THR A 158 -3.67 -0.30 4.81
N LEU A 159 -2.92 -1.24 5.39
CA LEU A 159 -3.28 -2.66 5.37
C LEU A 159 -4.54 -2.96 6.18
N GLN A 160 -4.70 -2.33 7.35
CA GLN A 160 -5.83 -2.61 8.25
C GLN A 160 -7.11 -1.88 7.82
N GLU A 161 -7.04 -0.57 7.58
CA GLU A 161 -8.22 0.28 7.38
C GLU A 161 -8.62 0.38 5.90
N LEU A 162 -7.66 0.41 4.98
CA LEU A 162 -7.96 0.52 3.54
C LEU A 162 -8.05 -0.83 2.83
N GLU A 163 -7.37 -1.88 3.34
CA GLU A 163 -7.40 -3.21 2.73
C GLU A 163 -8.13 -4.26 3.57
N GLY A 164 -8.60 -3.89 4.76
CA GLY A 164 -9.35 -4.77 5.65
C GLY A 164 -8.55 -5.98 6.17
N ARG A 165 -7.21 -5.89 6.21
CA ARG A 165 -6.35 -6.99 6.62
C ARG A 165 -6.37 -7.19 8.12
N SER A 166 -6.49 -8.43 8.55
CA SER A 166 -6.35 -8.80 9.96
C SER A 166 -4.92 -8.63 10.46
N ILE A 167 -4.76 -8.53 11.77
CA ILE A 167 -3.44 -8.46 12.43
C ILE A 167 -2.52 -9.63 12.04
N LYS A 168 -3.11 -10.83 11.83
CA LYS A 168 -2.34 -12.02 11.40
C LYS A 168 -1.83 -11.85 9.98
N GLU A 169 -2.70 -11.46 9.04
CA GLU A 169 -2.31 -11.20 7.65
C GLU A 169 -1.27 -10.08 7.54
N ILE A 170 -1.42 -9.00 8.33
CA ILE A 170 -0.42 -7.93 8.37
C ILE A 170 0.93 -8.48 8.86
N ALA A 171 0.95 -9.35 9.88
CA ALA A 171 2.17 -9.97 10.37
C ALA A 171 2.83 -10.85 9.29
N GLU A 172 2.04 -11.62 8.54
CA GLU A 172 2.51 -12.43 7.41
C GLU A 172 3.06 -11.58 6.26
N ILE A 173 2.31 -10.54 5.86
CA ILE A 173 2.70 -9.63 4.77
C ILE A 173 3.97 -8.85 5.10
N THR A 174 4.09 -8.31 6.31
CA THR A 174 5.22 -7.48 6.70
C THR A 174 6.42 -8.30 7.20
N GLY A 175 6.20 -9.51 7.66
CA GLY A 175 7.19 -10.32 8.37
C GLY A 175 7.42 -9.85 9.81
N TRP A 176 6.55 -9.00 10.36
CA TRP A 176 6.61 -8.54 11.74
C TRP A 176 5.93 -9.55 12.67
N SER A 177 6.32 -9.55 13.95
CA SER A 177 5.60 -10.36 14.94
C SER A 177 4.19 -9.81 15.17
N ILE A 178 3.24 -10.68 15.52
CA ILE A 178 1.85 -10.29 15.86
C ILE A 178 1.83 -9.22 16.96
N SER A 179 2.70 -9.36 17.96
CA SER A 179 2.83 -8.38 19.05
C SER A 179 3.29 -7.02 18.53
N LEU A 180 4.25 -6.99 17.61
CA LEU A 180 4.72 -5.75 17.01
C LEU A 180 3.61 -5.10 16.17
N VAL A 181 2.86 -5.87 15.38
CA VAL A 181 1.74 -5.34 14.60
C VAL A 181 0.68 -4.72 15.51
N LYS A 182 0.30 -5.38 16.62
CA LYS A 182 -0.66 -4.83 17.60
C LYS A 182 -0.18 -3.49 18.17
N VAL A 183 1.09 -3.40 18.58
CA VAL A 183 1.68 -2.17 19.11
C VAL A 183 1.69 -1.07 18.03
N GLN A 184 2.06 -1.41 16.80
CA GLN A 184 2.07 -0.45 15.71
C GLN A 184 0.65 0.00 15.33
N ALA A 185 -0.35 -0.88 15.32
CA ALA A 185 -1.75 -0.52 15.09
C ALA A 185 -2.26 0.48 16.13
N PHE A 186 -1.95 0.25 17.41
CA PHE A 186 -2.32 1.19 18.47
C PHE A 186 -1.64 2.57 18.29
N ARG A 187 -0.33 2.58 18.04
CA ARG A 187 0.42 3.82 17.79
C ARG A 187 -0.08 4.54 16.53
N ALA A 188 -0.33 3.79 15.47
CA ALA A 188 -0.81 4.31 14.21
C ALA A 188 -2.13 5.07 14.35
N ARG A 189 -3.10 4.53 15.10
CA ARG A 189 -4.37 5.23 15.39
C ARG A 189 -4.15 6.51 16.18
N LYS A 190 -3.23 6.51 17.14
CA LYS A 190 -2.88 7.71 17.92
C LYS A 190 -2.25 8.77 17.02
N GLU A 191 -1.28 8.39 16.18
CA GLU A 191 -0.61 9.30 15.23
C GLU A 191 -1.62 9.86 14.22
N MET A 192 -2.50 9.01 13.67
CA MET A 192 -3.53 9.43 12.72
C MET A 192 -4.48 10.46 13.36
N ARG A 193 -4.93 10.19 14.59
CA ARG A 193 -5.81 11.09 15.35
C ARG A 193 -5.18 12.48 15.50
N ALA A 194 -3.94 12.54 15.97
CA ALA A 194 -3.19 13.79 16.09
C ALA A 194 -2.95 14.49 14.73
N ALA A 195 -2.79 13.74 13.64
CA ALA A 195 -2.63 14.31 12.30
C ALA A 195 -3.92 14.97 11.80
N VAL A 196 -5.08 14.34 12.01
CA VAL A 196 -6.38 14.90 11.62
C VAL A 196 -6.72 16.12 12.47
N GLU A 197 -6.50 16.10 13.79
CA GLU A 197 -6.72 17.26 14.66
C GLU A 197 -5.89 18.48 14.19
N ARG A 198 -4.64 18.27 13.84
CA ARG A 198 -3.81 19.34 13.26
C ARG A 198 -4.38 19.88 11.95
N PHE A 199 -4.89 18.99 11.10
CA PHE A 199 -5.48 19.36 9.82
C PHE A 199 -6.73 20.23 10.05
N LEU A 200 -7.68 19.78 10.86
CA LEU A 200 -8.92 20.49 11.15
C LEU A 200 -8.66 21.86 11.83
N SER A 201 -7.74 21.91 12.80
CA SER A 201 -7.35 23.17 13.47
C SER A 201 -6.67 24.17 12.51
N ARG A 202 -6.16 23.73 11.38
CA ARG A 202 -5.56 24.59 10.35
C ARG A 202 -6.62 25.17 9.42
N GLU A 203 -7.64 24.40 9.08
CA GLU A 203 -8.77 24.87 8.26
C GLU A 203 -9.64 25.90 9.01
N GLU A 204 -9.85 25.73 10.31
CA GLU A 204 -10.60 26.70 11.13
C GLU A 204 -9.92 28.08 11.26
N ARG A 205 -8.68 28.23 10.84
CA ARG A 205 -7.90 29.48 10.92
C ARG A 205 -7.79 30.23 9.58
N LEU A 206 -8.35 29.67 8.50
CA LEU A 206 -8.39 30.26 7.16
C LEU A 206 -9.76 30.83 6.84
#